data_dba1236d11f4657c3ad9ad609ffcc5f5
#
_entry.id   dba1236d11f4657c3ad9ad609ffcc5f5
#
_cell.length_a   1.000
_cell.length_b   1.000
_cell.length_c   1.000
_cell.angle_alpha   90.00
_cell.angle_beta   90.00
_cell.angle_gamma   90.00
#
_symmetry.space_group_name_H-M   'P 1'
#
loop_
_entity.id
_entity.type
_entity.pdbx_description
1 polymer ?
#
loop_
_entity_poly.entity_id
_entity_poly.type
_entity_poly.pdbx_seq_one_letter_code
_entity_poly.pdbx_strand_id
1 'polypeptide(L)'
;EGLAVDKGITFANLKHTLHEFARRMFGSERKMRFRCDYFPFVEPGVDVSIDCFNCDGTDNSCRICRGAGWLEIMGAGMVHPNVLRNVGYDPEVYTGFAFGMGPERIAMLKYGIEDVRLFYGNDIRFLRQF
;
A
#
# COMPACT_ATOMS: atom_id res chain seq x y z
N GLU A 1 -4.37 -1.28 8.25
CA GLU A 1 -4.53 0.17 8.42
C GLU A 1 -3.41 0.73 9.29
N GLY A 2 -2.95 1.94 8.97
CA GLY A 2 -1.97 2.66 9.77
C GLY A 2 -2.24 4.16 9.79
N LEU A 3 -2.03 4.75 10.96
CA LEU A 3 -2.16 6.18 11.18
C LEU A 3 -1.04 6.63 12.13
N ALA A 4 -0.33 7.70 11.76
CA ALA A 4 0.62 8.38 12.64
C ALA A 4 0.31 9.87 12.63
N VAL A 5 0.18 10.46 13.83
CA VAL A 5 -0.05 11.89 14.02
C VAL A 5 0.90 12.40 15.10
N ASP A 6 1.68 13.43 14.78
CA ASP A 6 2.57 14.11 15.71
C ASP A 6 2.97 15.47 15.13
N LYS A 7 3.78 16.21 15.86
CA LYS A 7 4.38 17.46 15.37
C LYS A 7 5.43 17.18 14.31
N GLY A 8 5.32 17.87 13.18
CA GLY A 8 6.34 17.84 12.14
C GLY A 8 6.43 16.53 11.32
N ILE A 9 5.39 15.70 11.32
CA ILE A 9 5.31 14.55 10.42
C ILE A 9 5.20 15.04 8.96
N THR A 10 5.99 14.44 8.09
CA THR A 10 6.11 14.82 6.69
C THR A 10 5.76 13.67 5.75
N PHE A 11 5.52 13.99 4.48
CA PHE A 11 5.36 12.97 3.42
C PHE A 11 6.60 12.08 3.26
N ALA A 12 7.79 12.60 3.59
CA ALA A 12 9.01 11.79 3.60
C ALA A 12 8.96 10.68 4.67
N ASN A 13 8.38 10.95 5.85
CA ASN A 13 8.17 9.94 6.88
C ASN A 13 7.22 8.83 6.39
N LEU A 14 6.11 9.19 5.74
CA LEU A 14 5.21 8.22 5.12
C LEU A 14 5.97 7.35 4.11
N LYS A 15 6.66 7.97 3.15
CA LYS A 15 7.42 7.23 2.13
C LYS A 15 8.46 6.29 2.75
N HIS A 16 9.20 6.75 3.74
CA HIS A 16 10.19 5.92 4.43
C HIS A 16 9.54 4.71 5.11
N THR A 17 8.45 4.93 5.85
CA THR A 17 7.70 3.86 6.53
C THR A 17 7.23 2.79 5.54
N LEU A 18 6.66 3.22 4.41
CA LEU A 18 6.14 2.29 3.40
C LEU A 18 7.27 1.59 2.62
N HIS A 19 8.39 2.27 2.36
CA HIS A 19 9.57 1.63 1.78
C HIS A 19 10.12 0.54 2.69
N GLU A 20 10.23 0.82 3.99
CA GLU A 20 10.73 -0.16 4.97
C GLU A 20 9.77 -1.37 5.08
N PHE A 21 8.46 -1.10 5.07
CA PHE A 21 7.45 -2.16 5.00
C PHE A 21 7.65 -3.05 3.77
N ALA A 22 7.71 -2.45 2.58
CA ALA A 22 7.83 -3.22 1.33
C ALA A 22 9.13 -4.04 1.28
N ARG A 23 10.23 -3.45 1.71
CA ARG A 23 11.53 -4.11 1.79
C ARG A 23 11.52 -5.34 2.71
N ARG A 24 10.88 -5.23 3.88
CA ARG A 24 10.76 -6.35 4.83
C ARG A 24 9.76 -7.41 4.38
N MET A 25 8.68 -6.99 3.72
CA MET A 25 7.60 -7.89 3.31
C MET A 25 7.93 -8.65 2.02
N PHE A 26 8.52 -7.96 1.03
CA PHE A 26 8.67 -8.47 -0.33
C PHE A 26 10.14 -8.61 -0.78
N GLY A 27 11.10 -8.19 0.05
CA GLY A 27 12.53 -8.23 -0.25
C GLY A 27 13.13 -6.87 -0.60
N SER A 28 14.46 -6.75 -0.38
CA SER A 28 15.22 -5.50 -0.51
C SER A 28 15.29 -4.95 -1.92
N GLU A 29 15.14 -5.81 -2.93
CA GLU A 29 15.27 -5.46 -4.34
C GLU A 29 13.99 -4.89 -4.95
N ARG A 30 12.85 -4.92 -4.20
CA ARG A 30 11.57 -4.42 -4.70
C ARG A 30 11.57 -2.90 -4.84
N LYS A 31 11.16 -2.45 -6.01
CA LYS A 31 10.98 -1.02 -6.31
C LYS A 31 9.58 -0.58 -5.91
N MET A 32 9.47 0.62 -5.38
CA MET A 32 8.19 1.23 -5.08
C MET A 32 7.93 2.44 -5.97
N ARG A 33 6.67 2.63 -6.30
CA ARG A 33 6.16 3.79 -7.03
C ARG A 33 5.02 4.41 -6.25
N PHE A 34 5.06 5.72 -6.11
CA PHE A 34 3.99 6.54 -5.56
C PHE A 34 3.38 7.34 -6.70
N ARG A 35 2.11 7.20 -6.92
CA ARG A 35 1.35 7.92 -7.95
C ARG A 35 0.27 8.72 -7.26
N CYS A 36 0.13 10.01 -7.60
CA CYS A 36 -0.93 10.85 -7.03
C CYS A 36 -2.29 10.23 -7.31
N ASP A 37 -3.11 10.18 -6.28
CA ASP A 37 -4.49 9.75 -6.34
C ASP A 37 -5.32 10.58 -5.35
N TYR A 38 -6.64 10.60 -5.53
CA TYR A 38 -7.54 11.40 -4.72
C TYR A 38 -8.31 10.54 -3.72
N PHE A 39 -8.13 10.88 -2.43
CA PHE A 39 -8.96 10.38 -1.34
C PHE A 39 -9.39 11.57 -0.48
N PRO A 40 -10.69 11.68 -0.09
CA PRO A 40 -11.21 12.89 0.56
C PRO A 40 -10.64 13.15 1.97
N PHE A 41 -9.98 12.19 2.57
CA PHE A 41 -9.46 12.24 3.94
C PHE A 41 -7.93 12.39 4.02
N VAL A 42 -7.23 12.43 2.89
CA VAL A 42 -5.79 12.69 2.80
C VAL A 42 -5.45 13.67 1.68
N GLU A 43 -4.41 14.50 1.90
CA GLU A 43 -3.86 15.43 0.90
C GLU A 43 -2.39 15.75 1.22
N PRO A 44 -1.43 15.45 0.32
CA PRO A 44 -1.62 14.68 -0.91
C PRO A 44 -1.96 13.21 -0.64
N GLY A 45 -2.84 12.65 -1.50
CA GLY A 45 -3.14 11.23 -1.55
C GLY A 45 -2.31 10.54 -2.64
N VAL A 46 -1.97 9.28 -2.42
CA VAL A 46 -1.19 8.47 -3.35
C VAL A 46 -1.66 7.03 -3.38
N ASP A 47 -1.68 6.43 -4.58
CA ASP A 47 -1.60 4.99 -4.69
C ASP A 47 -0.13 4.56 -4.59
N VAL A 48 0.10 3.43 -3.95
CA VAL A 48 1.42 2.84 -3.74
C VAL A 48 1.49 1.50 -4.43
N SER A 49 2.45 1.36 -5.33
CA SER A 49 2.65 0.15 -6.11
C SER A 49 4.07 -0.38 -5.92
N ILE A 50 4.24 -1.70 -6.05
CA ILE A 50 5.52 -2.36 -6.20
C ILE A 50 5.71 -2.86 -7.64
N ASP A 51 6.95 -3.07 -8.06
CA ASP A 51 7.25 -3.71 -9.33
C ASP A 51 6.68 -5.14 -9.37
N CYS A 52 6.30 -5.58 -10.57
CA CYS A 52 5.69 -6.90 -10.74
C CYS A 52 6.71 -8.01 -10.48
N PHE A 53 6.45 -8.83 -9.49
CA PHE A 53 7.32 -9.97 -9.12
C PHE A 53 7.42 -11.06 -10.21
N ASN A 54 6.48 -11.07 -11.16
CA ASN A 54 6.42 -12.09 -12.21
C ASN A 54 7.19 -11.69 -13.47
N CYS A 55 7.30 -10.40 -13.78
CA CYS A 55 7.90 -9.93 -15.04
C CYS A 55 8.87 -8.77 -14.87
N ASP A 56 9.05 -8.26 -13.65
CA ASP A 56 9.91 -7.09 -13.35
C ASP A 56 9.69 -5.89 -14.28
N GLY A 57 8.46 -5.78 -14.82
CA GLY A 57 8.07 -4.71 -15.75
C GLY A 57 8.54 -4.89 -17.20
N THR A 58 9.04 -6.08 -17.57
CA THR A 58 9.62 -6.33 -18.91
C THR A 58 8.67 -7.01 -19.90
N ASP A 59 7.53 -7.58 -19.42
CA ASP A 59 6.57 -8.32 -20.24
C ASP A 59 5.23 -7.60 -20.32
N ASN A 60 4.93 -7.02 -21.48
CA ASN A 60 3.65 -6.36 -21.77
C ASN A 60 2.44 -7.34 -21.83
N SER A 61 2.69 -8.65 -21.90
CA SER A 61 1.66 -9.68 -21.89
C SER A 61 1.45 -10.34 -20.52
N CYS A 62 2.18 -9.89 -19.51
CA CYS A 62 2.11 -10.42 -18.16
C CYS A 62 0.69 -10.40 -17.59
N ARG A 63 0.16 -11.58 -17.26
CA ARG A 63 -1.22 -11.75 -16.76
C ARG A 63 -1.43 -11.15 -15.37
N ILE A 64 -0.37 -11.08 -14.55
CA ILE A 64 -0.42 -10.58 -13.16
C ILE A 64 -0.57 -9.06 -13.13
N CYS A 65 0.31 -8.33 -13.81
CA CYS A 65 0.26 -6.86 -13.88
C CYS A 65 -0.46 -6.32 -15.12
N ARG A 66 -0.92 -7.21 -16.01
CA ARG A 66 -1.58 -6.87 -17.28
C ARG A 66 -0.76 -5.92 -18.16
N GLY A 67 0.54 -6.15 -18.19
CA GLY A 67 1.50 -5.32 -18.93
C GLY A 67 1.89 -4.00 -18.26
N ALA A 68 1.31 -3.65 -17.12
CA ALA A 68 1.60 -2.38 -16.44
C ALA A 68 2.99 -2.34 -15.80
N GLY A 69 3.57 -3.51 -15.48
CA GLY A 69 4.85 -3.64 -14.78
C GLY A 69 4.77 -3.35 -13.28
N TRP A 70 3.63 -2.90 -12.77
CA TRP A 70 3.41 -2.48 -11.38
C TRP A 70 2.16 -3.12 -10.80
N LEU A 71 2.21 -3.38 -9.50
CA LEU A 71 1.10 -3.94 -8.74
C LEU A 71 0.78 -3.02 -7.57
N GLU A 72 -0.40 -2.42 -7.60
CA GLU A 72 -0.90 -1.61 -6.50
C GLU A 72 -1.07 -2.48 -5.25
N ILE A 73 -0.59 -1.98 -4.11
CA ILE A 73 -0.64 -2.68 -2.83
C ILE A 73 -1.44 -1.94 -1.77
N MET A 74 -1.53 -0.60 -1.84
CA MET A 74 -2.23 0.21 -0.85
C MET A 74 -2.51 1.62 -1.34
N GLY A 75 -3.48 2.27 -0.69
CA GLY A 75 -3.64 3.72 -0.70
C GLY A 75 -2.98 4.36 0.51
N ALA A 76 -2.46 5.58 0.36
CA ALA A 76 -1.81 6.31 1.44
C ALA A 76 -1.90 7.83 1.23
N GLY A 77 -1.53 8.61 2.25
CA GLY A 77 -1.43 10.06 2.10
C GLY A 77 -1.21 10.78 3.42
N MET A 78 -1.03 12.10 3.33
CA MET A 78 -1.02 12.95 4.52
C MET A 78 -2.45 13.20 4.98
N VAL A 79 -2.69 13.11 6.28
CA VAL A 79 -4.02 13.34 6.86
C VAL A 79 -4.52 14.72 6.51
N HIS A 80 -5.71 14.80 5.92
CA HIS A 80 -6.29 16.09 5.52
C HIS A 80 -6.52 16.98 6.76
N PRO A 81 -6.18 18.29 6.71
CA PRO A 81 -6.34 19.20 7.85
C PRO A 81 -7.74 19.20 8.48
N ASN A 82 -8.78 19.04 7.67
CA ASN A 82 -10.16 18.97 8.18
C ASN A 82 -10.40 17.72 9.05
N VAL A 83 -9.74 16.60 8.75
CA VAL A 83 -9.82 15.39 9.59
C VAL A 83 -9.23 15.67 10.97
N LEU A 84 -8.07 16.33 11.03
CA LEU A 84 -7.43 16.74 12.29
C LEU A 84 -8.33 17.69 13.10
N ARG A 85 -8.89 18.72 12.46
CA ARG A 85 -9.81 19.67 13.12
C ARG A 85 -11.05 18.98 13.70
N ASN A 86 -11.61 18.03 12.97
CA ASN A 86 -12.83 17.32 13.39
C ASN A 86 -12.64 16.50 14.67
N VAL A 87 -11.40 16.12 14.99
CA VAL A 87 -11.04 15.38 16.20
C VAL A 87 -10.32 16.24 17.24
N GLY A 88 -10.30 17.57 17.06
CA GLY A 88 -9.77 18.53 18.04
C GLY A 88 -8.27 18.75 17.97
N TYR A 89 -7.57 18.29 16.94
CA TYR A 89 -6.18 18.63 16.71
C TYR A 89 -6.03 19.92 15.90
N ASP A 90 -5.09 20.75 16.29
CA ASP A 90 -4.70 21.95 15.53
C ASP A 90 -3.79 21.54 14.36
N PRO A 91 -4.22 21.68 13.09
CA PRO A 91 -3.43 21.30 11.93
C PRO A 91 -2.22 22.20 11.67
N GLU A 92 -2.11 23.35 12.33
CA GLU A 92 -0.90 24.19 12.30
C GLU A 92 0.20 23.64 13.21
N VAL A 93 -0.17 22.77 14.15
CA VAL A 93 0.76 22.17 15.13
C VAL A 93 1.01 20.70 14.80
N TYR A 94 -0.05 19.97 14.43
CA TYR A 94 0.00 18.53 14.18
C TYR A 94 -0.22 18.21 12.71
N THR A 95 0.60 17.31 12.23
CA THR A 95 0.47 16.70 10.92
C THR A 95 0.44 15.18 11.07
N GLY A 96 0.07 14.46 10.03
CA GLY A 96 0.05 13.02 10.10
C GLY A 96 -0.01 12.39 8.73
N PHE A 97 0.21 11.08 8.69
CA PHE A 97 -0.04 10.27 7.50
C PHE A 97 -0.91 9.07 7.84
N ALA A 98 -1.59 8.57 6.84
CA ALA A 98 -2.37 7.35 6.91
C ALA A 98 -2.10 6.46 5.70
N PHE A 99 -2.28 5.14 5.87
CA PHE A 99 -2.27 4.17 4.78
C PHE A 99 -3.24 3.03 5.08
N GLY A 100 -3.76 2.41 4.02
CA GLY A 100 -4.65 1.25 4.14
C GLY A 100 -4.32 0.21 3.08
N MET A 101 -4.28 -1.08 3.46
CA MET A 101 -4.00 -2.19 2.57
C MET A 101 -4.90 -3.38 2.86
N GLY A 102 -5.32 -4.11 1.81
CA GLY A 102 -6.03 -5.36 1.96
C GLY A 102 -5.07 -6.50 2.30
N PRO A 103 -5.26 -7.23 3.42
CA PRO A 103 -4.38 -8.34 3.80
C PRO A 103 -4.33 -9.44 2.74
N GLU A 104 -5.43 -9.68 2.05
CA GLU A 104 -5.49 -10.65 0.95
C GLU A 104 -4.55 -10.24 -0.18
N ARG A 105 -4.50 -8.93 -0.52
CA ARG A 105 -3.62 -8.43 -1.57
C ARG A 105 -2.14 -8.66 -1.22
N ILE A 106 -1.77 -8.39 0.03
CA ILE A 106 -0.42 -8.63 0.53
C ILE A 106 -0.09 -10.12 0.53
N ALA A 107 -1.00 -10.98 1.00
CA ALA A 107 -0.83 -12.43 1.00
C ALA A 107 -0.71 -13.00 -0.43
N MET A 108 -1.55 -12.53 -1.36
CA MET A 108 -1.46 -12.91 -2.79
C MET A 108 -0.06 -12.63 -3.35
N LEU A 109 0.45 -11.43 -3.10
CA LEU A 109 1.76 -11.03 -3.60
C LEU A 109 2.91 -11.80 -2.94
N LYS A 110 2.80 -12.05 -1.64
CA LYS A 110 3.83 -12.76 -0.86
C LYS A 110 3.93 -14.23 -1.20
N TYR A 111 2.80 -14.89 -1.43
CA TYR A 111 2.71 -16.33 -1.60
C TYR A 111 2.40 -16.76 -3.05
N GLY A 112 2.30 -15.82 -3.98
CA GLY A 112 2.00 -16.11 -5.39
C GLY A 112 0.58 -16.63 -5.63
N ILE A 113 -0.39 -16.20 -4.83
CA ILE A 113 -1.79 -16.61 -4.96
C ILE A 113 -2.44 -15.80 -6.09
N GLU A 114 -2.94 -16.48 -7.12
CA GLU A 114 -3.42 -15.82 -8.34
C GLU A 114 -4.85 -15.30 -8.24
N ASP A 115 -5.67 -15.84 -7.33
CA ASP A 115 -7.10 -15.53 -7.25
C ASP A 115 -7.54 -15.27 -5.80
N VAL A 116 -8.02 -14.05 -5.53
CA VAL A 116 -8.51 -13.63 -4.21
C VAL A 116 -9.69 -14.48 -3.70
N ARG A 117 -10.47 -15.07 -4.60
CA ARG A 117 -11.62 -15.92 -4.25
C ARG A 117 -11.22 -17.18 -3.49
N LEU A 118 -9.96 -17.61 -3.62
CA LEU A 118 -9.45 -18.78 -2.89
C LEU A 118 -9.46 -18.58 -1.37
N PHE A 119 -9.31 -17.33 -0.89
CA PHE A 119 -9.40 -17.03 0.54
C PHE A 119 -10.79 -17.24 1.12
N TYR A 120 -11.83 -17.12 0.29
CA TYR A 120 -13.25 -17.18 0.71
C TYR A 120 -13.93 -18.49 0.35
N GLY A 121 -13.25 -19.37 -0.40
CA GLY A 121 -13.80 -20.65 -0.84
C GLY A 121 -13.87 -21.73 0.24
N ASN A 122 -13.28 -21.51 1.41
CA ASN A 122 -13.20 -22.47 2.53
C ASN A 122 -12.63 -23.85 2.15
N ASP A 123 -11.79 -23.93 1.11
CA ASP A 123 -11.15 -25.17 0.72
C ASP A 123 -9.96 -25.46 1.62
N ILE A 124 -10.08 -26.52 2.42
CA ILE A 124 -9.02 -26.95 3.37
C ILE A 124 -7.69 -27.29 2.65
N ARG A 125 -7.74 -27.70 1.39
CA ARG A 125 -6.53 -27.99 0.60
C ARG A 125 -5.76 -26.72 0.29
N PHE A 126 -6.47 -25.60 0.08
CA PHE A 126 -5.86 -24.29 -0.09
C PHE A 126 -5.22 -23.83 1.23
N LEU A 127 -5.97 -23.89 2.34
CA LEU A 127 -5.49 -23.42 3.65
C LEU A 127 -4.28 -24.18 4.19
N ARG A 128 -4.10 -25.46 3.81
CA ARG A 128 -2.98 -26.30 4.23
C ARG A 128 -1.68 -26.07 3.47
N GLN A 129 -1.66 -25.14 2.52
CA GLN A 129 -0.44 -24.83 1.74
C GLN A 129 0.47 -23.83 2.47
N PHE A 130 -0.03 -23.17 3.52
CA PHE A 130 0.65 -22.07 4.22
C PHE A 130 0.88 -22.38 5.70
#